data_1d36cbd858818546df022924447e440d
#
_entry.id   1d36cbd858818546df022924447e440d
#
_cell.length_a   1.000
_cell.length_b   1.000
_cell.length_c   1.000
_cell.angle_alpha   90.00
_cell.angle_beta   90.00
_cell.angle_gamma   90.00
#
_symmetry.space_group_name_H-M   'P 1'
#
loop_
_entity.id
_entity.type
_entity.pdbx_description
1 polymer ?
#
loop_
_entity_poly.entity_id
_entity_poly.type
_entity_poly.pdbx_seq_one_letter_code
_entity_poly.pdbx_strand_id
1 'polypeptide(L)'
;FVVALLMTLVANYFYTFLHTKWKRAMYVLVCFPVLLWMAGATHLIFMGWIIISELHTCFKKRKFLQGIGIVVGMFALKATCTLLISMQVQNPIYQLSGFLGYYRFPAVIPRMEMTIILLFTVLPYLLARLPRTHKHVSLYIALQSMALVAISYPYILSSCNFDKEEAMEYNQLARNRQWNQIIGKAENKSPVSPLSVTCLNLA
;
A
#
# COMPACT_ATOMS: atom_id res chain seq x y z
N PHE A 1 -0.60 4.48 5.25
CA PHE A 1 -0.68 3.26 4.44
C PHE A 1 -2.14 2.84 4.18
N VAL A 2 -2.99 2.69 5.22
CA VAL A 2 -4.40 2.27 5.07
C VAL A 2 -5.19 3.15 4.11
N VAL A 3 -5.07 4.48 4.23
CA VAL A 3 -5.75 5.43 3.33
C VAL A 3 -5.27 5.25 1.89
N ALA A 4 -3.96 5.09 1.67
CA ALA A 4 -3.39 4.86 0.35
C ALA A 4 -3.90 3.55 -0.28
N LEU A 5 -3.99 2.49 0.53
CA LEU A 5 -4.56 1.21 0.12
C LEU A 5 -6.05 1.34 -0.26
N LEU A 6 -6.83 2.03 0.56
CA LEU A 6 -8.25 2.29 0.27
C LEU A 6 -8.44 3.08 -1.02
N MET A 7 -7.67 4.14 -1.23
CA MET A 7 -7.70 4.91 -2.49
C MET A 7 -7.42 4.02 -3.70
N THR A 8 -6.44 3.14 -3.60
CA THR A 8 -6.07 2.21 -4.67
C THR A 8 -7.17 1.18 -4.93
N LEU A 9 -7.79 0.63 -3.88
CA LEU A 9 -8.90 -0.32 -4.00
C LEU A 9 -10.14 0.34 -4.63
N VAL A 10 -10.45 1.57 -4.23
CA VAL A 10 -11.53 2.37 -4.82
C VAL A 10 -11.25 2.63 -6.30
N ALA A 11 -10.02 2.99 -6.67
CA ALA A 11 -9.65 3.17 -8.07
C ALA A 11 -9.80 1.87 -8.88
N ASN A 12 -9.38 0.72 -8.33
CA ASN A 12 -9.59 -0.58 -8.94
C ASN A 12 -11.08 -0.91 -9.12
N TYR A 13 -11.89 -0.61 -8.13
CA TYR A 13 -13.34 -0.81 -8.19
C TYR A 13 -13.96 0.00 -9.33
N PHE A 14 -13.68 1.29 -9.44
CA PHE A 14 -14.17 2.13 -10.54
C PHE A 14 -13.70 1.63 -11.92
N TYR A 15 -12.47 1.13 -12.02
CA TYR A 15 -11.97 0.55 -13.27
C TYR A 15 -12.85 -0.60 -13.78
N THR A 16 -13.42 -1.40 -12.90
CA THR A 16 -14.28 -2.54 -13.29
C THR A 16 -15.56 -2.14 -13.99
N PHE A 17 -16.10 -0.93 -13.71
CA PHE A 17 -17.31 -0.42 -14.37
C PHE A 17 -17.07 0.15 -15.77
N LEU A 18 -15.82 0.35 -16.15
CA LEU A 18 -15.50 0.90 -17.46
C LEU A 18 -15.53 -0.19 -18.53
N HIS A 19 -16.55 -0.16 -19.41
CA HIS A 19 -16.70 -1.17 -20.44
C HIS A 19 -15.95 -0.86 -21.73
N THR A 20 -15.74 0.43 -22.04
CA THR A 20 -15.10 0.88 -23.29
C THR A 20 -13.59 0.96 -23.12
N LYS A 21 -12.82 0.41 -24.06
CA LYS A 21 -11.35 0.42 -24.02
C LYS A 21 -10.77 1.84 -23.91
N TRP A 22 -11.34 2.79 -24.65
CA TRP A 22 -10.91 4.19 -24.61
C TRP A 22 -11.11 4.81 -23.22
N LYS A 23 -12.27 4.58 -22.59
CA LYS A 23 -12.54 5.07 -21.23
C LYS A 23 -11.59 4.45 -20.20
N ARG A 24 -11.26 3.16 -20.35
CA ARG A 24 -10.27 2.48 -19.49
C ARG A 24 -8.89 3.10 -19.65
N ALA A 25 -8.44 3.33 -20.91
CA ALA A 25 -7.13 3.95 -21.17
C ALA A 25 -7.04 5.36 -20.58
N MET A 26 -8.05 6.19 -20.81
CA MET A 26 -8.10 7.54 -20.24
C MET A 26 -8.14 7.54 -18.72
N TYR A 27 -8.90 6.64 -18.13
CA TYR A 27 -8.97 6.48 -16.68
C TYR A 27 -7.60 6.10 -16.10
N VAL A 28 -6.91 5.15 -16.71
CA VAL A 28 -5.56 4.74 -16.28
C VAL A 28 -4.57 5.89 -16.40
N LEU A 29 -4.60 6.63 -17.50
CA LEU A 29 -3.72 7.80 -17.73
C LEU A 29 -3.89 8.89 -16.67
N VAL A 30 -5.11 9.09 -16.18
CA VAL A 30 -5.40 10.09 -15.13
C VAL A 30 -5.15 9.54 -13.72
N CYS A 31 -5.67 8.34 -13.41
CA CYS A 31 -5.60 7.79 -12.07
C CYS A 31 -4.19 7.33 -11.69
N PHE A 32 -3.40 6.82 -12.63
CA PHE A 32 -2.08 6.28 -12.33
C PHE A 32 -1.12 7.34 -11.79
N PRO A 33 -0.93 8.53 -12.40
CA PRO A 33 -0.09 9.59 -11.85
C PRO A 33 -0.58 10.08 -10.47
N VAL A 34 -1.90 10.20 -10.31
CA VAL A 34 -2.51 10.63 -9.04
C VAL A 34 -2.22 9.61 -7.93
N LEU A 35 -2.40 8.33 -8.22
CA LEU A 35 -2.10 7.26 -7.25
C LEU A 35 -0.60 7.18 -6.94
N LEU A 36 0.27 7.31 -7.93
CA LEU A 36 1.71 7.35 -7.72
C LEU A 36 2.11 8.53 -6.83
N TRP A 37 1.49 9.70 -7.03
CA TRP A 37 1.74 10.90 -6.23
C TRP A 37 1.20 10.79 -4.79
N MET A 38 -0.04 10.34 -4.63
CA MET A 38 -0.73 10.37 -3.34
C MET A 38 -0.57 9.08 -2.53
N ALA A 39 -0.61 7.94 -3.20
CA ALA A 39 -0.68 6.62 -2.57
C ALA A 39 0.68 5.90 -2.52
N GLY A 40 1.69 6.41 -3.23
CA GLY A 40 3.04 5.84 -3.20
C GLY A 40 3.07 4.38 -3.66
N ALA A 41 3.72 3.50 -2.91
CA ALA A 41 3.95 2.11 -3.30
C ALA A 41 2.66 1.33 -3.63
N THR A 42 1.51 1.71 -3.07
CA THR A 42 0.24 1.02 -3.32
C THR A 42 -0.29 1.18 -4.76
N HIS A 43 0.24 2.15 -5.55
CA HIS A 43 -0.06 2.24 -6.99
C HIS A 43 0.29 0.95 -7.75
N LEU A 44 1.22 0.14 -7.22
CA LEU A 44 1.59 -1.16 -7.80
C LEU A 44 0.43 -2.16 -7.77
N ILE A 45 -0.46 -2.08 -6.78
CA ILE A 45 -1.68 -2.90 -6.72
C ILE A 45 -2.59 -2.52 -7.89
N PHE A 46 -2.77 -1.22 -8.16
CA PHE A 46 -3.54 -0.73 -9.30
C PHE A 46 -2.94 -1.19 -10.63
N MET A 47 -1.64 -1.03 -10.79
CA MET A 47 -0.91 -1.48 -11.98
C MET A 47 -1.04 -3.00 -12.18
N GLY A 48 -0.81 -3.79 -11.13
CA GLY A 48 -0.91 -5.25 -11.16
C GLY A 48 -2.32 -5.72 -11.52
N TRP A 49 -3.34 -5.11 -10.94
CA TRP A 49 -4.73 -5.41 -11.24
C TRP A 49 -5.09 -5.15 -12.70
N ILE A 50 -4.69 -4.03 -13.26
CA ILE A 50 -4.91 -3.70 -14.66
C ILE A 50 -4.20 -4.70 -15.57
N ILE A 51 -2.92 -4.96 -15.32
CA ILE A 51 -2.13 -5.91 -16.11
C ILE A 51 -2.81 -7.29 -16.09
N ILE A 52 -3.18 -7.81 -14.93
CA ILE A 52 -3.80 -9.14 -14.80
C ILE A 52 -5.16 -9.18 -15.49
N SER A 53 -6.01 -8.16 -15.34
CA SER A 53 -7.34 -8.12 -15.93
C SER A 53 -7.31 -8.03 -17.46
N GLU A 54 -6.44 -7.19 -17.99
CA GLU A 54 -6.28 -7.01 -19.44
C GLU A 54 -5.55 -8.21 -20.08
N LEU A 55 -4.52 -8.76 -19.44
CA LEU A 55 -3.87 -10.00 -19.89
C LEU A 55 -4.88 -11.14 -19.97
N HIS A 56 -5.69 -11.34 -18.93
CA HIS A 56 -6.74 -12.38 -18.94
C HIS A 56 -7.69 -12.21 -20.12
N THR A 57 -8.09 -10.97 -20.41
CA THR A 57 -8.95 -10.64 -21.55
C THR A 57 -8.26 -10.94 -22.90
N CYS A 58 -6.97 -10.61 -23.02
CA CYS A 58 -6.16 -10.87 -24.19
C CYS A 58 -5.91 -12.37 -24.41
N PHE A 59 -5.65 -13.14 -23.35
CA PHE A 59 -5.52 -14.59 -23.41
C PHE A 59 -6.78 -15.26 -23.89
N LYS A 60 -7.94 -14.86 -23.33
CA LYS A 60 -9.25 -15.40 -23.76
C LYS A 60 -9.52 -15.13 -25.25
N LYS A 61 -9.05 -14.01 -25.78
CA LYS A 61 -9.23 -13.60 -27.17
C LYS A 61 -8.06 -14.00 -28.10
N ARG A 62 -7.07 -14.76 -27.60
CA ARG A 62 -5.84 -15.16 -28.31
C ARG A 62 -5.05 -13.99 -28.92
N LYS A 63 -5.05 -12.83 -28.26
CA LYS A 63 -4.39 -11.60 -28.73
C LYS A 63 -3.12 -11.31 -27.92
N PHE A 64 -2.13 -12.19 -27.99
CA PHE A 64 -0.89 -12.11 -27.19
C PHE A 64 -0.10 -10.82 -27.38
N LEU A 65 0.04 -10.36 -28.64
CA LEU A 65 0.74 -9.11 -28.94
C LEU A 65 0.12 -7.89 -28.23
N GLN A 66 -1.22 -7.84 -28.16
CA GLN A 66 -1.89 -6.77 -27.43
C GLN A 66 -1.63 -6.85 -25.92
N GLY A 67 -1.56 -8.07 -25.37
CA GLY A 67 -1.20 -8.27 -23.97
C GLY A 67 0.20 -7.75 -23.64
N ILE A 68 1.19 -8.07 -24.47
CA ILE A 68 2.56 -7.57 -24.33
C ILE A 68 2.59 -6.04 -24.42
N GLY A 69 1.88 -5.47 -25.40
CA GLY A 69 1.77 -4.02 -25.57
C GLY A 69 1.22 -3.30 -24.33
N ILE A 70 0.21 -3.90 -23.66
CA ILE A 70 -0.36 -3.34 -22.42
C ILE A 70 0.68 -3.37 -21.28
N VAL A 71 1.40 -4.48 -21.11
CA VAL A 71 2.44 -4.60 -20.09
C VAL A 71 3.53 -3.56 -20.31
N VAL A 72 4.07 -3.49 -21.52
CA VAL A 72 5.10 -2.53 -21.88
C VAL A 72 4.59 -1.09 -21.71
N GLY A 73 3.37 -0.81 -22.12
CA GLY A 73 2.73 0.51 -21.96
C GLY A 73 2.59 0.92 -20.50
N MET A 74 2.21 -0.01 -19.60
CA MET A 74 2.11 0.25 -18.16
C MET A 74 3.47 0.53 -17.52
N PHE A 75 4.51 -0.22 -17.90
CA PHE A 75 5.87 0.05 -17.42
C PHE A 75 6.43 1.38 -17.97
N ALA A 76 6.16 1.70 -19.23
CA ALA A 76 6.53 2.97 -19.83
C ALA A 76 5.81 4.14 -19.11
N LEU A 77 4.51 4.00 -18.85
CA LEU A 77 3.74 4.99 -18.08
C LEU A 77 4.32 5.18 -16.67
N LYS A 78 4.67 4.09 -15.98
CA LYS A 78 5.33 4.16 -14.68
C LYS A 78 6.65 4.92 -14.78
N ALA A 79 7.50 4.60 -15.74
CA ALA A 79 8.80 5.23 -15.91
C ALA A 79 8.66 6.74 -16.19
N THR A 80 7.78 7.13 -17.13
CA THR A 80 7.54 8.55 -17.46
C THR A 80 6.98 9.32 -16.28
N CYS A 81 5.99 8.80 -15.57
CA CYS A 81 5.44 9.46 -14.38
C CYS A 81 6.48 9.60 -13.26
N THR A 82 7.30 8.55 -13.04
CA THR A 82 8.38 8.60 -12.05
C THR A 82 9.42 9.67 -12.38
N LEU A 83 9.82 9.77 -13.65
CA LEU A 83 10.75 10.81 -14.12
C LEU A 83 10.17 12.22 -13.93
N LEU A 84 8.94 12.44 -14.35
CA LEU A 84 8.27 13.75 -14.21
C LEU A 84 8.15 14.17 -12.74
N ILE A 85 7.76 13.25 -11.85
CA ILE A 85 7.64 13.54 -10.43
C ILE A 85 9.03 13.80 -9.80
N SER A 86 10.07 13.04 -10.19
CA SER A 86 11.43 13.25 -9.68
C SER A 86 11.98 14.62 -10.03
N MET A 87 11.68 15.11 -11.24
CA MET A 87 12.07 16.44 -11.68
C MET A 87 11.41 17.57 -10.87
N GLN A 88 10.13 17.37 -10.51
CA GLN A 88 9.38 18.38 -9.75
C GLN A 88 9.73 18.41 -8.26
N VAL A 89 9.97 17.23 -7.66
CA VAL A 89 10.14 17.09 -6.20
C VAL A 89 11.62 17.05 -5.79
N GLN A 90 12.54 17.06 -6.76
CA GLN A 90 14.00 16.96 -6.55
C GLN A 90 14.41 15.71 -5.72
N ASN A 91 13.59 14.68 -5.72
CA ASN A 91 13.88 13.42 -5.05
C ASN A 91 14.58 12.44 -5.99
N PRO A 92 15.53 11.66 -5.48
CA PRO A 92 16.24 10.70 -6.32
C PRO A 92 15.29 9.63 -6.88
N ILE A 93 15.47 9.32 -8.17
CA ILE A 93 14.61 8.39 -8.94
C ILE A 93 14.49 7.02 -8.27
N TYR A 94 15.53 6.54 -7.59
CA TYR A 94 15.50 5.24 -6.91
C TYR A 94 14.48 5.19 -5.75
N GLN A 95 14.21 6.33 -5.09
CA GLN A 95 13.19 6.39 -4.03
C GLN A 95 11.77 6.36 -4.60
N LEU A 96 11.57 6.89 -5.80
CA LEU A 96 10.28 6.90 -6.48
C LEU A 96 10.01 5.62 -7.26
N SER A 97 11.05 5.02 -7.84
CA SER A 97 10.95 3.82 -8.67
C SER A 97 10.94 2.54 -7.86
N GLY A 98 11.43 2.57 -6.62
CA GLY A 98 11.54 1.41 -5.75
C GLY A 98 10.17 0.76 -5.45
N PHE A 99 10.18 -0.58 -5.38
CA PHE A 99 9.01 -1.34 -4.91
C PHE A 99 8.73 -1.08 -3.44
N LEU A 100 9.69 -0.57 -2.70
CA LEU A 100 9.75 -0.53 -1.25
C LEU A 100 9.80 0.90 -0.70
N GLY A 101 9.79 1.91 -1.56
CA GLY A 101 9.91 3.29 -1.15
C GLY A 101 8.65 4.09 -1.41
N TYR A 102 8.14 4.72 -0.37
CA TYR A 102 7.24 5.84 -0.49
C TYR A 102 8.04 7.11 -0.35
N TYR A 103 8.08 7.95 -1.37
CA TYR A 103 8.97 9.12 -1.38
C TYR A 103 8.69 10.13 -0.26
N ARG A 104 7.49 10.14 0.32
CA ARG A 104 7.12 11.01 1.45
C ARG A 104 7.39 10.41 2.82
N PHE A 105 7.38 9.08 2.91
CA PHE A 105 7.60 8.36 4.15
C PHE A 105 8.58 7.23 3.88
N PRO A 106 9.72 7.18 4.57
CA PRO A 106 10.63 6.05 4.44
C PRO A 106 9.84 4.76 4.77
N ALA A 107 9.92 3.77 3.90
CA ALA A 107 9.24 2.49 4.08
C ALA A 107 9.77 1.82 5.35
N VAL A 108 8.92 1.73 6.35
CA VAL A 108 9.30 1.18 7.65
C VAL A 108 9.43 -0.34 7.57
N ILE A 109 8.69 -1.00 6.64
CA ILE A 109 8.65 -2.47 6.56
C ILE A 109 8.52 -2.92 5.09
N PRO A 110 9.63 -2.97 4.35
CA PRO A 110 9.59 -3.26 2.92
C PRO A 110 9.04 -4.64 2.57
N ARG A 111 9.35 -5.69 3.36
CA ARG A 111 8.88 -7.05 3.08
C ARG A 111 7.38 -7.21 3.25
N MET A 112 6.79 -6.51 4.21
CA MET A 112 5.36 -6.51 4.46
C MET A 112 4.57 -5.84 3.35
N GLU A 113 5.02 -4.67 2.89
CA GLU A 113 4.36 -3.97 1.79
C GLU A 113 4.32 -4.84 0.53
N MET A 114 5.42 -5.50 0.18
CA MET A 114 5.47 -6.43 -0.95
C MET A 114 4.49 -7.58 -0.81
N THR A 115 4.42 -8.20 0.36
CA THR A 115 3.50 -9.31 0.62
C THR A 115 2.04 -8.85 0.51
N ILE A 116 1.71 -7.70 1.08
CA ILE A 116 0.36 -7.12 1.02
C ILE A 116 0.01 -6.75 -0.42
N ILE A 117 0.91 -6.09 -1.16
CA ILE A 117 0.70 -5.73 -2.55
C ILE A 117 0.44 -6.97 -3.41
N LEU A 118 1.24 -8.02 -3.24
CA LEU A 118 1.11 -9.28 -3.96
C LEU A 118 -0.22 -9.97 -3.61
N LEU A 119 -0.56 -10.03 -2.33
CA LEU A 119 -1.78 -10.65 -1.83
C LEU A 119 -3.02 -9.91 -2.37
N PHE A 120 -3.06 -8.58 -2.28
CA PHE A 120 -4.19 -7.79 -2.77
C PHE A 120 -4.28 -7.73 -4.31
N THR A 121 -3.19 -8.02 -5.01
CA THR A 121 -3.22 -8.11 -6.49
C THR A 121 -3.68 -9.49 -6.97
N VAL A 122 -3.15 -10.55 -6.38
CA VAL A 122 -3.35 -11.93 -6.86
C VAL A 122 -4.60 -12.56 -6.26
N LEU A 123 -4.87 -12.33 -4.98
CA LEU A 123 -5.98 -12.97 -4.26
C LEU A 123 -7.35 -12.67 -4.88
N PRO A 124 -7.73 -11.41 -5.20
CA PRO A 124 -9.01 -11.12 -5.82
C PRO A 124 -9.18 -11.81 -7.18
N TYR A 125 -8.08 -11.93 -7.94
CA TYR A 125 -8.10 -12.62 -9.23
C TYR A 125 -8.31 -14.12 -9.08
N LEU A 126 -7.69 -14.76 -8.11
CA LEU A 126 -7.90 -16.17 -7.79
C LEU A 126 -9.31 -16.42 -7.29
N LEU A 127 -9.81 -15.57 -6.39
CA LEU A 127 -11.15 -15.67 -5.83
C LEU A 127 -12.26 -15.49 -6.89
N ALA A 128 -12.03 -14.61 -7.88
CA ALA A 128 -12.98 -14.40 -8.97
C ALA A 128 -13.13 -15.62 -9.87
N ARG A 129 -12.21 -16.58 -9.84
CA ARG A 129 -12.26 -17.84 -10.60
C ARG A 129 -12.95 -18.98 -9.88
N LEU A 130 -13.20 -18.86 -8.57
CA LEU A 130 -13.91 -19.89 -7.85
C LEU A 130 -15.35 -20.00 -8.36
N PRO A 131 -15.87 -21.22 -8.56
CA PRO A 131 -17.23 -21.41 -9.02
C PRO A 131 -18.21 -20.76 -8.02
N ARG A 132 -18.98 -19.80 -8.49
CA ARG A 132 -20.02 -19.14 -7.68
C ARG A 132 -21.19 -20.08 -7.49
N THR A 133 -21.12 -20.95 -6.51
CA THR A 133 -22.28 -21.69 -6.05
C THR A 133 -23.13 -20.77 -5.18
N HIS A 134 -24.27 -20.33 -5.70
CA HIS A 134 -25.15 -19.34 -5.05
C HIS A 134 -25.67 -19.75 -3.65
N LYS A 135 -25.58 -21.01 -3.28
CA LYS A 135 -26.15 -21.51 -2.02
C LYS A 135 -25.43 -21.12 -0.73
N HIS A 136 -24.16 -20.71 -0.79
CA HIS A 136 -23.36 -20.47 0.42
C HIS A 136 -22.45 -19.23 0.34
N VAL A 137 -22.87 -18.20 -0.42
CA VAL A 137 -22.05 -16.97 -0.61
C VAL A 137 -21.73 -16.28 0.71
N SER A 138 -22.69 -16.20 1.63
CA SER A 138 -22.50 -15.59 2.94
C SER A 138 -21.49 -16.36 3.81
N LEU A 139 -21.49 -17.68 3.74
CA LEU A 139 -20.54 -18.53 4.45
C LEU A 139 -19.11 -18.37 3.90
N TYR A 140 -18.96 -18.27 2.58
CA TYR A 140 -17.67 -18.02 1.94
C TYR A 140 -17.12 -16.64 2.31
N ILE A 141 -17.96 -15.61 2.32
CA ILE A 141 -17.56 -14.25 2.74
C ILE A 141 -17.13 -14.26 4.22
N ALA A 142 -17.91 -14.93 5.09
CA ALA A 142 -17.55 -15.04 6.50
C ALA A 142 -16.23 -15.80 6.71
N LEU A 143 -16.01 -16.91 6.00
CA LEU A 143 -14.77 -17.69 6.06
C LEU A 143 -13.55 -16.89 5.55
N GLN A 144 -13.72 -16.13 4.47
CA GLN A 144 -12.67 -15.25 3.94
C GLN A 144 -12.33 -14.13 4.90
N SER A 145 -13.34 -13.48 5.50
CA SER A 145 -13.09 -12.40 6.47
C SER A 145 -12.43 -12.95 7.75
N MET A 146 -12.85 -14.12 8.24
CA MET A 146 -12.17 -14.76 9.37
C MET A 146 -10.73 -15.15 9.05
N ALA A 147 -10.47 -15.72 7.87
CA ALA A 147 -9.12 -16.06 7.44
C ALA A 147 -8.23 -14.82 7.33
N LEU A 148 -8.76 -13.72 6.80
CA LEU A 148 -8.05 -12.45 6.67
C LEU A 148 -7.70 -11.86 8.05
N VAL A 149 -8.63 -11.89 9.00
CA VAL A 149 -8.39 -11.46 10.37
C VAL A 149 -7.39 -12.38 11.07
N ALA A 150 -7.52 -13.70 10.93
CA ALA A 150 -6.61 -14.67 11.54
C ALA A 150 -5.16 -14.56 11.03
N ILE A 151 -4.98 -14.23 9.75
CA ILE A 151 -3.65 -14.01 9.17
C ILE A 151 -3.09 -12.64 9.54
N SER A 152 -3.92 -11.60 9.52
CA SER A 152 -3.47 -10.24 9.80
C SER A 152 -3.19 -9.98 11.27
N TYR A 153 -3.89 -10.63 12.20
CA TYR A 153 -3.76 -10.42 13.63
C TYR A 153 -2.34 -10.70 14.17
N PRO A 154 -1.74 -11.90 14.00
CA PRO A 154 -0.38 -12.16 14.47
C PRO A 154 0.65 -11.27 13.77
N TYR A 155 0.38 -10.89 12.53
CA TYR A 155 1.25 -10.02 11.77
C TYR A 155 1.22 -8.56 12.28
N ILE A 156 0.06 -8.05 12.64
CA ILE A 156 -0.10 -6.75 13.29
C ILE A 156 0.62 -6.75 14.64
N LEU A 157 0.38 -7.77 15.47
CA LEU A 157 1.05 -7.88 16.78
C LEU A 157 2.58 -7.92 16.67
N SER A 158 3.12 -8.68 15.71
CA SER A 158 4.58 -8.74 15.50
C SER A 158 5.18 -7.44 14.96
N SER A 159 4.34 -6.59 14.35
CA SER A 159 4.74 -5.31 13.77
C SER A 159 4.55 -4.13 14.72
N CYS A 160 3.72 -4.30 15.75
CA CYS A 160 3.55 -3.31 16.80
C CYS A 160 4.82 -3.23 17.65
N ASN A 161 5.63 -2.22 17.39
CA ASN A 161 6.82 -1.96 18.19
C ASN A 161 6.46 -0.87 19.21
N PHE A 162 5.90 -1.28 20.34
CA PHE A 162 5.46 -0.38 21.41
C PHE A 162 6.60 0.47 21.98
N ASP A 163 7.85 -0.02 21.91
CA ASP A 163 9.02 0.75 22.33
C ASP A 163 9.29 1.95 21.42
N LYS A 164 9.01 1.82 20.13
CA LYS A 164 9.10 2.95 19.19
C LYS A 164 7.98 3.96 19.38
N GLU A 165 6.78 3.49 19.68
CA GLU A 165 5.63 4.35 20.00
C GLU A 165 5.90 5.16 21.26
N GLU A 166 6.41 4.51 22.31
CA GLU A 166 6.86 5.16 23.52
C GLU A 166 7.95 6.21 23.23
N ALA A 167 8.94 5.86 22.43
CA ALA A 167 10.01 6.78 22.04
C ALA A 167 9.49 8.01 21.27
N MET A 168 8.51 7.82 20.38
CA MET A 168 7.88 8.93 19.65
C MET A 168 7.11 9.86 20.58
N GLU A 169 6.40 9.32 21.55
CA GLU A 169 5.63 10.09 22.53
C GLU A 169 6.57 10.92 23.41
N TYR A 170 7.64 10.31 23.95
CA TYR A 170 8.66 11.06 24.71
C TYR A 170 9.31 12.15 23.88
N ASN A 171 9.62 11.89 22.63
CA ASN A 171 10.17 12.89 21.71
C ASN A 171 9.19 14.05 21.45
N GLN A 172 7.91 13.75 21.32
CA GLN A 172 6.86 14.76 21.12
C GLN A 172 6.71 15.64 22.36
N LEU A 173 6.67 15.04 23.55
CA LEU A 173 6.61 15.76 24.82
C LEU A 173 7.85 16.65 25.02
N ALA A 174 9.03 16.15 24.68
CA ALA A 174 10.28 16.93 24.74
C ALA A 174 10.27 18.10 23.76
N ARG A 175 9.82 17.91 22.52
CA ARG A 175 9.67 19.00 21.54
C ARG A 175 8.71 20.08 22.03
N ASN A 176 7.64 19.69 22.69
CA ASN A 176 6.64 20.60 23.25
C ASN A 176 7.07 21.18 24.62
N ARG A 177 8.29 20.85 25.11
CA ARG A 177 8.83 21.26 26.40
C ARG A 177 7.95 20.91 27.60
N GLN A 178 7.22 19.81 27.50
CA GLN A 178 6.29 19.32 28.54
C GLN A 178 7.03 18.41 29.53
N TRP A 179 8.07 18.95 30.20
CA TRP A 179 9.00 18.21 31.05
C TRP A 179 8.30 17.51 32.22
N ASN A 180 7.32 18.18 32.86
CA ASN A 180 6.56 17.59 33.97
C ASN A 180 5.77 16.35 33.55
N GLN A 181 5.28 16.31 32.32
CA GLN A 181 4.56 15.15 31.80
C GLN A 181 5.51 13.97 31.52
N ILE A 182 6.74 14.26 31.07
CA ILE A 182 7.78 13.25 30.89
C ILE A 182 8.13 12.60 32.23
N ILE A 183 8.33 13.40 33.29
CA ILE A 183 8.64 12.91 34.64
C ILE A 183 7.49 12.08 35.19
N GLY A 184 6.27 12.61 35.18
CA GLY A 184 5.10 11.90 35.68
C GLY A 184 4.81 10.58 34.94
N LYS A 185 5.11 10.54 33.65
CA LYS A 185 5.00 9.31 32.87
C LYS A 185 6.06 8.28 33.25
N ALA A 186 7.29 8.72 33.49
CA ALA A 186 8.39 7.86 33.89
C ALA A 186 8.21 7.30 35.30
N GLU A 187 7.54 8.02 36.20
CA GLU A 187 7.16 7.52 37.55
C GLU A 187 6.17 6.33 37.47
N ASN A 188 5.25 6.35 36.49
CA ASN A 188 4.30 5.28 36.29
C ASN A 188 4.90 4.05 35.58
N LYS A 189 5.82 4.29 34.61
CA LYS A 189 6.46 3.24 33.84
C LYS A 189 7.86 3.69 33.43
N SER A 190 8.87 2.95 33.83
CA SER A 190 10.25 3.22 33.44
C SER A 190 10.44 3.12 31.92
N PRO A 191 11.07 4.11 31.27
CA PRO A 191 11.27 4.10 29.84
C PRO A 191 12.25 3.01 29.41
N VAL A 192 11.90 2.27 28.35
CA VAL A 192 12.71 1.17 27.82
C VAL A 192 13.62 1.62 26.68
N SER A 193 13.18 2.59 25.88
CA SER A 193 13.93 3.07 24.72
C SER A 193 15.08 4.00 25.13
N PRO A 194 16.27 3.89 24.52
CA PRO A 194 17.37 4.82 24.76
C PRO A 194 16.99 6.30 24.55
N LEU A 195 16.13 6.57 23.56
CA LEU A 195 15.63 7.91 23.28
C LEU A 195 14.70 8.42 24.39
N SER A 196 13.83 7.57 24.93
CA SER A 196 12.95 7.90 26.05
C SER A 196 13.75 8.21 27.32
N VAL A 197 14.82 7.43 27.59
CA VAL A 197 15.73 7.66 28.70
C VAL A 197 16.46 9.03 28.53
N THR A 198 16.89 9.36 27.32
CA THR A 198 17.51 10.66 27.04
C THR A 198 16.53 11.80 27.28
N CYS A 199 15.29 11.69 26.84
CA CYS A 199 14.25 12.69 27.07
C CYS A 199 13.94 12.85 28.56
N LEU A 200 13.92 11.75 29.32
CA LEU A 200 13.74 11.78 30.77
C LEU A 200 14.92 12.49 31.47
N ASN A 201 16.15 12.18 31.10
CA ASN A 201 17.32 12.82 31.65
C ASN A 201 17.34 14.35 31.38
N LEU A 202 16.87 14.76 30.21
CA LEU A 202 16.71 16.18 29.89
C LEU A 202 15.61 16.84 30.73
N ALA A 203 14.50 16.13 31.00
CA ALA A 203 13.41 16.61 31.84
C ALA A 203 13.85 16.80 33.29
#